data_de9d141c8b66b50f37fba0231bd44b9e
#
_entry.id   de9d141c8b66b50f37fba0231bd44b9e
#
_cell.length_a   1.000
_cell.length_b   1.000
_cell.length_c   1.000
_cell.angle_alpha   90.00
_cell.angle_beta   90.00
_cell.angle_gamma   90.00
#
_symmetry.space_group_name_H-M   'P 1'
#
loop_
_entity.id
_entity.type
_entity.pdbx_description
1 polymer ?
#
loop_
_entity_poly.entity_id
_entity_poly.type
_entity_poly.pdbx_seq_one_letter_code
_entity_poly.pdbx_strand_id
1 'polypeptide(L)'
;VYQKYFIAIVPSEPTLSNITAIKTELFEKYGSKGALRSPAHITLHMPFSWDDEKEEKLITHLESFQFNQSIDIELKNYNCFEPRVIFISVSENERLNELQKNLVQHCKKNLQLFNQSDDMRGFHPHITVAFRDLKKPVFYKIWEAYKDKNFQAQFICHHICLMKHLDDQWEVYKIVEFKKSLI
;
A
#
# COMPACT_ATOMS: atom_id res chain seq x y z
N VAL A 1 -2.78 0.00 -25.18
CA VAL A 1 -2.47 1.21 -24.39
C VAL A 1 -1.83 0.79 -23.06
N TYR A 2 -0.88 1.59 -22.53
CA TYR A 2 -0.26 1.29 -21.24
C TYR A 2 -1.08 1.85 -20.09
N GLN A 3 -1.42 0.99 -19.14
CA GLN A 3 -2.10 1.32 -17.90
C GLN A 3 -1.11 1.24 -16.72
N LYS A 4 -1.41 1.95 -15.63
CA LYS A 4 -0.59 1.93 -14.42
C LYS A 4 -1.20 1.02 -13.37
N TYR A 5 -0.35 0.21 -12.77
CA TYR A 5 -0.70 -0.72 -11.70
C TYR A 5 0.29 -0.65 -10.55
N PHE A 6 -0.10 -1.09 -9.37
CA PHE A 6 0.79 -1.48 -8.28
C PHE A 6 0.15 -2.62 -7.47
N ILE A 7 0.93 -3.29 -6.63
CA ILE A 7 0.41 -4.38 -5.80
C ILE A 7 0.51 -3.99 -4.34
N ALA A 8 -0.57 -4.21 -3.59
CA ALA A 8 -0.71 -3.76 -2.22
C ALA A 8 -1.55 -4.70 -1.35
N ILE A 9 -1.50 -4.47 -0.05
CA ILE A 9 -2.48 -4.94 0.92
C ILE A 9 -3.41 -3.78 1.23
N VAL A 10 -4.71 -4.00 1.13
CA VAL A 10 -5.75 -3.07 1.59
C VAL A 10 -6.31 -3.61 2.90
N PRO A 11 -6.32 -2.82 3.99
CA PRO A 11 -6.86 -3.27 5.27
C PRO A 11 -8.33 -3.66 5.17
N SER A 12 -8.75 -4.63 5.98
CA SER A 12 -10.16 -4.94 6.16
C SER A 12 -10.86 -3.90 7.05
N GLU A 13 -12.19 -3.88 7.03
CA GLU A 13 -12.98 -3.08 7.97
C GLU A 13 -12.82 -3.58 9.42
N PRO A 14 -12.86 -2.70 10.41
CA PRO A 14 -13.10 -1.24 10.33
C PRO A 14 -11.83 -0.41 10.07
N THR A 15 -10.66 -1.03 9.94
CA THR A 15 -9.38 -0.32 9.81
C THR A 15 -9.34 0.55 8.55
N LEU A 16 -9.88 0.07 7.44
CA LEU A 16 -9.95 0.83 6.19
C LEU A 16 -10.74 2.14 6.36
N SER A 17 -11.93 2.07 6.92
CA SER A 17 -12.79 3.25 7.18
C SER A 17 -12.15 4.22 8.17
N ASN A 18 -11.50 3.72 9.23
CA ASN A 18 -10.82 4.55 10.22
C ASN A 18 -9.68 5.37 9.59
N ILE A 19 -8.87 4.75 8.74
CA ILE A 19 -7.77 5.45 8.05
C ILE A 19 -8.31 6.41 6.98
N THR A 20 -9.39 6.04 6.29
CA THR A 20 -10.06 6.93 5.34
C THR A 20 -10.58 8.19 6.04
N ALA A 21 -11.14 8.07 7.24
CA ALA A 21 -11.57 9.22 8.05
C ALA A 21 -10.38 10.15 8.41
N ILE A 22 -9.20 9.59 8.73
CA ILE A 22 -7.99 10.38 8.98
C ILE A 22 -7.57 11.15 7.72
N LYS A 23 -7.57 10.51 6.56
CA LYS A 23 -7.23 11.18 5.28
C LYS A 23 -8.21 12.31 4.97
N THR A 24 -9.50 12.10 5.23
CA THR A 24 -10.56 13.12 5.06
C THR A 24 -10.35 14.28 6.02
N GLU A 25 -10.07 14.02 7.30
CA GLU A 25 -9.74 15.05 8.28
C GLU A 25 -8.53 15.90 7.84
N LEU A 26 -7.49 15.26 7.31
CA LEU A 26 -6.30 15.95 6.80
C LEU A 26 -6.60 16.81 5.57
N PHE A 27 -7.50 16.36 4.70
CA PHE A 27 -7.97 17.17 3.59
C PHE A 27 -8.79 18.37 4.07
N GLU A 28 -9.74 18.18 4.94
CA GLU A 28 -10.62 19.24 5.45
C GLU A 28 -9.84 20.33 6.21
N LYS A 29 -8.87 19.92 7.04
CA LYS A 29 -8.12 20.86 7.89
C LYS A 29 -6.91 21.50 7.20
N TYR A 30 -6.27 20.79 6.27
CA TYR A 30 -4.97 21.20 5.72
C TYR A 30 -4.92 21.20 4.18
N GLY A 31 -6.00 20.79 3.51
CA GLY A 31 -6.09 20.72 2.05
C GLY A 31 -5.29 19.56 1.42
N SER A 32 -4.80 18.60 2.23
CA SER A 32 -4.04 17.44 1.73
C SER A 32 -4.98 16.40 1.13
N LYS A 33 -5.07 16.36 -0.20
CA LYS A 33 -5.95 15.45 -0.94
C LYS A 33 -5.22 14.32 -1.67
N GLY A 34 -3.89 14.37 -1.75
CA GLY A 34 -3.11 13.42 -2.54
C GLY A 34 -3.29 11.97 -2.10
N ALA A 35 -3.41 11.72 -0.79
CA ALA A 35 -3.62 10.39 -0.24
C ALA A 35 -5.07 9.86 -0.43
N LEU A 36 -6.04 10.72 -0.74
CA LEU A 36 -7.42 10.32 -1.04
C LEU A 36 -7.58 9.71 -2.44
N ARG A 37 -6.56 9.80 -3.29
CA ARG A 37 -6.57 9.19 -4.63
C ARG A 37 -6.41 7.68 -4.64
N SER A 38 -6.28 7.06 -3.47
CA SER A 38 -6.23 5.61 -3.31
C SER A 38 -6.86 5.21 -1.99
N PRO A 39 -7.42 4.00 -1.85
CA PRO A 39 -7.77 3.46 -0.55
C PRO A 39 -6.52 3.39 0.36
N ALA A 40 -6.71 3.24 1.67
CA ALA A 40 -5.59 2.97 2.56
C ALA A 40 -4.92 1.64 2.16
N HIS A 41 -3.60 1.62 2.05
CA HIS A 41 -2.89 0.43 1.58
C HIS A 41 -1.44 0.38 2.07
N ILE A 42 -0.89 -0.83 2.13
CA ILE A 42 0.55 -1.10 2.27
C ILE A 42 1.07 -1.50 0.90
N THR A 43 1.98 -0.74 0.31
CA THR A 43 2.57 -1.06 -0.99
C THR A 43 3.52 -2.25 -0.87
N LEU A 44 3.30 -3.30 -1.66
CA LEU A 44 4.18 -4.47 -1.75
C LEU A 44 5.08 -4.43 -2.99
N HIS A 45 4.55 -3.94 -4.11
CA HIS A 45 5.30 -3.71 -5.34
C HIS A 45 4.99 -2.32 -5.86
N MET A 46 6.04 -1.55 -6.14
CA MET A 46 5.92 -0.17 -6.60
C MET A 46 5.16 -0.05 -7.92
N PRO A 47 4.58 1.12 -8.23
CA PRO A 47 3.86 1.34 -9.47
C PRO A 47 4.68 0.99 -10.71
N PHE A 48 4.03 0.31 -11.66
CA PHE A 48 4.57 -0.07 -12.96
C PHE A 48 3.55 0.17 -14.07
N SER A 49 4.02 0.27 -15.30
CA SER A 49 3.17 0.34 -16.48
C SER A 49 3.07 -1.03 -17.14
N TRP A 50 1.87 -1.40 -17.58
CA TRP A 50 1.60 -2.66 -18.24
C TRP A 50 0.68 -2.43 -19.44
N ASP A 51 0.91 -3.19 -20.52
CA ASP A 51 0.08 -3.15 -21.73
C ASP A 51 -1.30 -3.77 -21.43
N ASP A 52 -2.37 -3.02 -21.63
CA ASP A 52 -3.73 -3.46 -21.35
C ASP A 52 -4.16 -4.65 -22.22
N GLU A 53 -3.63 -4.79 -23.44
CA GLU A 53 -3.85 -5.98 -24.27
C GLU A 53 -3.28 -7.27 -23.65
N LYS A 54 -2.36 -7.13 -22.67
CA LYS A 54 -1.75 -8.23 -21.94
C LYS A 54 -2.19 -8.30 -20.49
N GLU A 55 -3.26 -7.62 -20.12
CA GLU A 55 -3.76 -7.55 -18.74
C GLU A 55 -4.12 -8.94 -18.19
N GLU A 56 -4.74 -9.78 -19.00
CA GLU A 56 -5.06 -11.16 -18.62
C GLU A 56 -3.82 -11.97 -18.23
N LYS A 57 -2.70 -11.77 -18.93
CA LYS A 57 -1.42 -12.39 -18.57
C LYS A 57 -0.93 -11.91 -17.21
N LEU A 58 -1.04 -10.61 -16.91
CA LEU A 58 -0.67 -10.06 -15.60
C LEU A 58 -1.51 -10.71 -14.49
N ILE A 59 -2.82 -10.77 -14.67
CA ILE A 59 -3.75 -11.36 -13.70
C ILE A 59 -3.45 -12.84 -13.48
N THR A 60 -3.32 -13.62 -14.55
CA THR A 60 -3.03 -15.06 -14.49
C THR A 60 -1.73 -15.35 -13.72
N HIS A 61 -0.67 -14.58 -13.96
CA HIS A 61 0.58 -14.75 -13.23
C HIS A 61 0.46 -14.35 -11.76
N LEU A 62 -0.30 -13.30 -11.42
CA LEU A 62 -0.54 -12.94 -10.03
C LEU A 62 -1.41 -14.01 -9.32
N GLU A 63 -2.42 -14.58 -9.98
CA GLU A 63 -3.22 -15.68 -9.44
C GLU A 63 -2.41 -16.97 -9.25
N SER A 64 -1.31 -17.14 -9.98
CA SER A 64 -0.38 -18.26 -9.78
C SER A 64 0.59 -18.04 -8.62
N PHE A 65 0.67 -16.83 -8.06
CA PHE A 65 1.47 -16.55 -6.88
C PHE A 65 0.95 -17.35 -5.68
N GLN A 66 1.86 -17.99 -4.97
CA GLN A 66 1.51 -18.84 -3.84
C GLN A 66 2.06 -18.25 -2.55
N PHE A 67 1.15 -17.97 -1.65
CA PHE A 67 1.43 -17.68 -0.26
C PHE A 67 0.30 -18.35 0.57
N ASN A 68 0.65 -19.16 1.56
CA ASN A 68 -0.30 -20.08 2.19
C ASN A 68 -0.63 -19.74 3.64
N GLN A 69 -0.22 -18.58 4.10
CA GLN A 69 -0.41 -18.14 5.48
C GLN A 69 -1.08 -16.77 5.53
N SER A 70 -2.04 -16.62 6.45
CA SER A 70 -2.53 -15.30 6.82
C SER A 70 -1.48 -14.52 7.61
N ILE A 71 -1.56 -13.21 7.57
CA ILE A 71 -0.63 -12.32 8.26
C ILE A 71 -1.42 -11.41 9.20
N ASP A 72 -1.12 -11.47 10.49
CA ASP A 72 -1.61 -10.50 11.47
C ASP A 72 -0.80 -9.21 11.30
N ILE A 73 -1.44 -8.13 10.91
CA ILE A 73 -0.80 -6.83 10.68
C ILE A 73 -1.24 -5.86 11.78
N GLU A 74 -0.26 -5.36 12.51
CA GLU A 74 -0.45 -4.34 13.52
C GLU A 74 0.03 -2.98 13.01
N LEU A 75 -0.82 -1.97 13.17
CA LEU A 75 -0.56 -0.58 12.84
C LEU A 75 -0.35 0.20 14.13
N LYS A 76 0.68 1.06 14.18
CA LYS A 76 1.03 1.77 15.40
C LYS A 76 1.60 3.16 15.11
N ASN A 77 0.90 4.17 15.61
CA ASN A 77 1.32 5.56 15.61
C ASN A 77 1.63 6.15 14.21
N TYR A 78 1.84 7.45 14.20
CA TYR A 78 2.24 8.19 13.00
C TYR A 78 3.75 8.28 12.91
N ASN A 79 4.25 8.35 11.68
CA ASN A 79 5.65 8.62 11.37
C ASN A 79 5.73 9.38 10.04
N CYS A 80 6.90 9.77 9.60
CA CYS A 80 7.05 10.56 8.39
C CYS A 80 8.34 10.26 7.63
N PHE A 81 8.30 10.57 6.33
CA PHE A 81 9.49 10.80 5.51
C PHE A 81 9.54 12.29 5.18
N GLU A 82 10.31 13.02 5.97
CA GLU A 82 10.41 14.49 5.84
C GLU A 82 10.96 14.93 4.48
N PRO A 83 10.45 16.01 3.94
CA PRO A 83 9.27 16.79 4.30
C PRO A 83 8.07 16.46 3.37
N ARG A 84 7.84 15.22 3.02
CA ARG A 84 6.95 14.85 1.91
C ARG A 84 5.82 13.89 2.24
N VAL A 85 6.00 13.01 3.23
CA VAL A 85 5.06 11.93 3.51
C VAL A 85 4.80 11.82 4.99
N ILE A 86 3.52 11.73 5.38
CA ILE A 86 3.08 11.35 6.73
C ILE A 86 2.30 10.05 6.59
N PHE A 87 2.59 9.08 7.45
CA PHE A 87 2.05 7.74 7.36
C PHE A 87 1.80 7.13 8.74
N ILE A 88 1.02 6.05 8.75
CA ILE A 88 0.86 5.17 9.90
C ILE A 88 1.88 4.04 9.75
N SER A 89 2.65 3.79 10.82
CA SER A 89 3.66 2.73 10.84
C SER A 89 3.02 1.35 10.92
N VAL A 90 3.63 0.40 10.25
CA VAL A 90 3.37 -1.03 10.42
C VAL A 90 4.40 -1.58 11.40
N SER A 91 3.95 -2.30 12.43
CA SER A 91 4.86 -2.99 13.36
C SER A 91 5.72 -4.02 12.62
N GLU A 92 6.92 -4.28 13.11
CA GLU A 92 7.84 -5.25 12.51
C GLU A 92 7.14 -6.61 12.35
N ASN A 93 7.25 -7.19 11.14
CA ASN A 93 6.51 -8.39 10.77
C ASN A 93 7.29 -9.21 9.75
N GLU A 94 7.91 -10.29 10.21
CA GLU A 94 8.72 -11.18 9.37
C GLU A 94 7.91 -11.81 8.23
N ARG A 95 6.65 -12.19 8.48
CA ARG A 95 5.78 -12.78 7.44
C ARG A 95 5.40 -11.78 6.35
N LEU A 96 5.20 -10.53 6.74
CA LEU A 96 4.95 -9.46 5.76
C LEU A 96 6.20 -9.21 4.90
N ASN A 97 7.39 -9.24 5.52
CA ASN A 97 8.66 -9.12 4.81
C ASN A 97 8.86 -10.30 3.85
N GLU A 98 8.54 -11.51 4.28
CA GLU A 98 8.60 -12.72 3.45
C GLU A 98 7.62 -12.65 2.28
N LEU A 99 6.37 -12.26 2.53
CA LEU A 99 5.38 -12.06 1.48
C LEU A 99 5.88 -11.11 0.41
N GLN A 100 6.37 -9.93 0.82
CA GLN A 100 6.87 -8.91 -0.11
C GLN A 100 8.05 -9.42 -0.93
N LYS A 101 9.03 -10.05 -0.30
CA LYS A 101 10.20 -10.63 -0.96
C LYS A 101 9.81 -11.69 -2.00
N ASN A 102 8.92 -12.62 -1.63
CA ASN A 102 8.46 -13.69 -2.50
C ASN A 102 7.66 -13.13 -3.68
N LEU A 103 6.80 -12.14 -3.43
CA LEU A 103 6.01 -11.47 -4.47
C LEU A 103 6.91 -10.74 -5.48
N VAL A 104 7.89 -9.97 -5.01
CA VAL A 104 8.83 -9.25 -5.89
C VAL A 104 9.64 -10.23 -6.75
N GLN A 105 10.09 -11.34 -6.17
CA GLN A 105 10.79 -12.39 -6.92
C GLN A 105 9.88 -13.04 -7.97
N HIS A 106 8.62 -13.32 -7.61
CA HIS A 106 7.63 -13.87 -8.52
C HIS A 106 7.36 -12.93 -9.71
N CYS A 107 7.14 -11.65 -9.44
CA CYS A 107 6.93 -10.63 -10.47
C CYS A 107 8.15 -10.47 -11.38
N LYS A 108 9.34 -10.45 -10.82
CA LYS A 108 10.60 -10.39 -11.60
C LYS A 108 10.74 -11.59 -12.52
N LYS A 109 10.54 -12.82 -12.01
CA LYS A 109 10.73 -14.07 -12.75
C LYS A 109 9.70 -14.26 -13.87
N ASN A 110 8.43 -14.00 -13.58
CA ASN A 110 7.31 -14.36 -14.46
C ASN A 110 6.83 -13.23 -15.35
N LEU A 111 7.01 -11.97 -14.91
CA LEU A 111 6.49 -10.78 -15.57
C LEU A 111 7.60 -9.81 -15.99
N GLN A 112 8.86 -10.08 -15.62
CA GLN A 112 9.99 -9.16 -15.81
C GLN A 112 9.74 -7.76 -15.21
N LEU A 113 8.95 -7.71 -14.14
CA LEU A 113 8.70 -6.51 -13.38
C LEU A 113 9.75 -6.37 -12.29
N PHE A 114 10.46 -5.25 -12.32
CA PHE A 114 11.48 -4.92 -11.34
C PHE A 114 10.89 -3.92 -10.36
N ASN A 115 10.91 -4.28 -9.07
CA ASN A 115 10.46 -3.40 -8.00
C ASN A 115 11.54 -2.35 -7.73
N GLN A 116 11.58 -1.31 -8.56
CA GLN A 116 12.51 -0.21 -8.39
C GLN A 116 11.95 0.72 -7.32
N SER A 117 12.58 0.74 -6.15
CA SER A 117 12.43 1.85 -5.23
C SER A 117 13.70 2.69 -5.31
N ASP A 118 13.57 3.98 -5.55
CA ASP A 118 14.67 4.96 -5.45
C ASP A 118 15.16 5.12 -3.99
N ASP A 119 14.57 4.34 -3.09
CA ASP A 119 14.79 4.42 -1.66
C ASP A 119 15.74 3.32 -1.19
N MET A 120 16.92 3.73 -0.75
CA MET A 120 17.95 2.85 -0.18
C MET A 120 17.52 2.19 1.14
N ARG A 121 16.36 2.55 1.70
CA ARG A 121 15.83 2.01 2.98
C ARG A 121 15.28 0.59 2.88
N GLY A 122 15.19 0.02 1.67
CA GLY A 122 14.59 -1.28 1.45
C GLY A 122 13.07 -1.27 1.63
N PHE A 123 12.48 -2.43 1.95
CA PHE A 123 11.06 -2.54 2.22
C PHE A 123 10.73 -1.94 3.61
N HIS A 124 9.99 -0.84 3.59
CA HIS A 124 9.52 -0.15 4.80
C HIS A 124 7.98 -0.05 4.76
N PRO A 125 7.25 -1.06 5.25
CA PRO A 125 5.80 -1.09 5.15
C PRO A 125 5.17 0.03 5.98
N HIS A 126 4.23 0.75 5.36
CA HIS A 126 3.52 1.87 5.97
C HIS A 126 2.21 2.14 5.23
N ILE A 127 1.28 2.86 5.86
CA ILE A 127 0.06 3.35 5.22
C ILE A 127 0.10 4.87 5.17
N THR A 128 0.24 5.42 3.99
CA THR A 128 0.32 6.85 3.75
C THR A 128 -1.03 7.53 4.02
N VAL A 129 -1.01 8.62 4.81
CA VAL A 129 -2.20 9.45 5.11
C VAL A 129 -2.11 10.86 4.56
N ALA A 130 -0.89 11.36 4.28
CA ALA A 130 -0.68 12.65 3.61
C ALA A 130 0.55 12.60 2.72
N PHE A 131 0.44 13.06 1.45
CA PHE A 131 1.45 12.85 0.43
C PHE A 131 1.19 13.65 -0.85
N ARG A 132 2.23 13.92 -1.65
CA ARG A 132 2.28 14.54 -2.97
C ARG A 132 1.98 16.04 -3.03
N ASP A 133 0.88 16.48 -2.47
CA ASP A 133 0.43 17.87 -2.49
C ASP A 133 0.87 18.67 -1.25
N LEU A 134 1.73 18.06 -0.42
CA LEU A 134 2.25 18.71 0.77
C LEU A 134 3.35 19.71 0.41
N LYS A 135 3.04 21.01 0.54
CA LYS A 135 4.07 22.03 0.63
C LYS A 135 4.77 21.92 1.99
N LYS A 136 6.08 22.17 2.03
CA LYS A 136 6.90 22.04 3.23
C LYS A 136 6.30 22.67 4.50
N PRO A 137 5.74 23.89 4.48
CA PRO A 137 5.10 24.46 5.67
C PRO A 137 3.87 23.67 6.14
N VAL A 138 3.07 23.15 5.19
CA VAL A 138 1.87 22.35 5.50
C VAL A 138 2.28 21.01 6.09
N PHE A 139 3.33 20.39 5.55
CA PHE A 139 3.89 19.14 6.10
C PHE A 139 4.22 19.32 7.59
N TYR A 140 5.02 20.33 7.95
CA TYR A 140 5.41 20.52 9.35
C TYR A 140 4.22 20.87 10.25
N LYS A 141 3.24 21.62 9.74
CA LYS A 141 2.02 21.91 10.49
C LYS A 141 1.21 20.64 10.81
N ILE A 142 1.09 19.72 9.85
CA ILE A 142 0.43 18.43 10.06
C ILE A 142 1.27 17.57 11.00
N TRP A 143 2.58 17.48 10.77
CA TRP A 143 3.48 16.65 11.56
C TRP A 143 3.46 17.03 13.05
N GLU A 144 3.56 18.32 13.36
CA GLU A 144 3.44 18.80 14.75
C GLU A 144 2.08 18.44 15.40
N ALA A 145 1.01 18.38 14.63
CA ALA A 145 -0.30 18.02 15.13
C ALA A 145 -0.51 16.50 15.31
N TYR A 146 0.31 15.65 14.64
CA TYR A 146 0.09 14.21 14.61
C TYR A 146 1.21 13.37 15.24
N LYS A 147 2.45 13.88 15.35
CA LYS A 147 3.61 13.13 15.83
C LYS A 147 3.43 12.46 17.21
N ASP A 148 2.64 13.09 18.10
CA ASP A 148 2.40 12.62 19.46
C ASP A 148 1.00 11.96 19.62
N LYS A 149 0.21 11.86 18.54
CA LYS A 149 -1.06 11.15 18.58
C LYS A 149 -0.86 9.65 18.59
N ASN A 150 -1.56 8.98 19.47
CA ASN A 150 -1.61 7.52 19.46
C ASN A 150 -2.56 7.03 18.36
N PHE A 151 -2.11 6.03 17.62
CA PHE A 151 -2.94 5.26 16.71
C PHE A 151 -2.62 3.78 16.88
N GLN A 152 -3.65 2.95 16.98
CA GLN A 152 -3.52 1.50 17.01
C GLN A 152 -4.65 0.89 16.22
N ALA A 153 -4.32 -0.06 15.36
CA ALA A 153 -5.27 -0.91 14.66
C ALA A 153 -4.61 -2.24 14.33
N GLN A 154 -5.41 -3.26 14.13
CA GLN A 154 -4.96 -4.60 13.76
C GLN A 154 -5.94 -5.19 12.76
N PHE A 155 -5.43 -5.92 11.79
CA PHE A 155 -6.24 -6.68 10.85
C PHE A 155 -5.49 -7.92 10.34
N ILE A 156 -6.23 -8.91 9.86
CA ILE A 156 -5.66 -10.11 9.28
C ILE A 156 -5.68 -9.98 7.75
N CYS A 157 -4.52 -10.14 7.14
CA CYS A 157 -4.36 -10.14 5.70
C CYS A 157 -4.45 -11.56 5.14
N HIS A 158 -5.37 -11.79 4.20
CA HIS A 158 -5.58 -13.08 3.53
C HIS A 158 -5.32 -13.02 2.02
N HIS A 159 -5.03 -11.85 1.48
CA HIS A 159 -4.91 -11.62 0.05
C HIS A 159 -4.00 -10.42 -0.26
N ILE A 160 -3.57 -10.35 -1.50
CA ILE A 160 -2.99 -9.15 -2.09
C ILE A 160 -3.95 -8.54 -3.10
N CYS A 161 -3.83 -7.25 -3.35
CA CYS A 161 -4.64 -6.50 -4.30
C CYS A 161 -3.78 -5.99 -5.45
N LEU A 162 -4.18 -6.26 -6.69
CA LEU A 162 -3.72 -5.51 -7.85
C LEU A 162 -4.52 -4.22 -7.92
N MET A 163 -3.83 -3.11 -7.79
CA MET A 163 -4.40 -1.77 -7.90
C MET A 163 -4.23 -1.26 -9.33
N LYS A 164 -5.27 -0.66 -9.90
CA LYS A 164 -5.25 -0.06 -11.25
C LYS A 164 -5.58 1.43 -11.16
N HIS A 165 -4.87 2.24 -11.94
CA HIS A 165 -5.11 3.67 -12.00
C HIS A 165 -6.18 3.97 -13.05
N LEU A 166 -7.34 4.44 -12.61
CA LEU A 166 -8.49 4.78 -13.43
C LEU A 166 -8.97 6.18 -13.05
N ASP A 167 -9.21 7.04 -14.01
CA ASP A 167 -9.80 8.39 -13.82
C ASP A 167 -9.17 9.19 -12.66
N ASP A 168 -7.83 9.26 -12.61
CA ASP A 168 -7.06 9.91 -11.55
C ASP A 168 -7.17 9.27 -10.14
N GLN A 169 -7.80 8.10 -10.04
CA GLN A 169 -7.93 7.32 -8.81
C GLN A 169 -7.24 5.96 -8.93
N TRP A 170 -6.81 5.43 -7.78
CA TRP A 170 -6.33 4.07 -7.68
C TRP A 170 -7.43 3.19 -7.07
N GLU A 171 -7.83 2.18 -7.79
CA GLU A 171 -8.90 1.28 -7.36
C GLU A 171 -8.38 -0.14 -7.17
N VAL A 172 -9.01 -0.90 -6.28
CA VAL A 172 -8.80 -2.35 -6.17
C VAL A 172 -9.38 -2.99 -7.41
N TYR A 173 -8.51 -3.45 -8.29
CA TYR A 173 -8.91 -4.02 -9.58
C TYR A 173 -9.08 -5.54 -9.51
N LYS A 174 -8.15 -6.22 -8.81
CA LYS A 174 -8.20 -7.68 -8.63
C LYS A 174 -7.69 -8.05 -7.24
N ILE A 175 -8.40 -8.95 -6.60
CA ILE A 175 -8.00 -9.58 -5.34
C ILE A 175 -7.43 -10.96 -5.64
N VAL A 176 -6.26 -11.25 -5.07
CA VAL A 176 -5.59 -12.56 -5.17
C VAL A 176 -5.46 -13.15 -3.78
N GLU A 177 -6.32 -14.12 -3.49
CA GLU A 177 -6.37 -14.79 -2.18
C GLU A 177 -5.13 -15.67 -1.95
N PHE A 178 -4.67 -15.70 -0.71
CA PHE A 178 -3.66 -16.67 -0.31
C PHE A 178 -4.25 -18.09 -0.37
N LYS A 179 -3.49 -19.00 -0.97
CA LYS A 179 -3.93 -20.39 -1.08
C LYS A 179 -3.80 -21.07 0.28
N LYS A 180 -4.89 -21.59 0.82
CA LYS A 180 -4.82 -22.44 2.01
C LYS A 180 -3.98 -23.69 1.68
N SER A 181 -3.05 -24.05 2.56
CA SER A 181 -2.40 -25.36 2.51
C SER A 181 -3.52 -26.41 2.60
N LEU A 182 -3.67 -27.24 1.58
CA LEU A 182 -4.44 -28.46 1.70
C LEU A 182 -3.64 -29.37 2.64
N ILE A 183 -4.08 -29.45 3.90
CA ILE A 183 -3.61 -30.44 4.87
C ILE A 183 -4.26 -31.77 4.50
#